data_9fd62c6d1ce8613a747336289ddc9585
#
_entry.id   9fd62c6d1ce8613a747336289ddc9585
#
_cell.length_a   1.000
_cell.length_b   1.000
_cell.length_c   1.000
_cell.angle_alpha   90.00
_cell.angle_beta   90.00
_cell.angle_gamma   90.00
#
_symmetry.space_group_name_H-M   'P 1'
#
loop_
_entity.id
_entity.type
_entity.pdbx_description
1 polymer ?
#
loop_
_entity_poly.entity_id
_entity_poly.type
_entity_poly.pdbx_seq_one_letter_code
_entity_poly.pdbx_strand_id
1 'polypeptide(L)'
;MRKNNMVIAVLSMVFMLSLLLTACGGAGSSNNSGAANQPAGEQAADKAAEKKTRSFGTSKGAIQIPEKPQRIVTDYYAGELLAVGGNVIGAETMAFKNPFIIEQLKSAQDVGERVNPEKALELQPDLIVVMYDDNYEALSKIAPTVFLPYGTTTNIYDTVKLFGDLVGEKEKAEAFIADFDKKAAEGREKIKGIVDENATVGLYELTNKGDLWVFGDNAGRGGQAVYNALKLKMPHPDTTKNQTLQLSMETLPEYAADYMFLTFYDPEKNSEALKNLQNSAVWKAVPAAKNNQIFYNDFDTFYRYDPIAIKAQIDLFVDMIVKREQENKSKK
;
A
#
# COMPACT_ATOMS: atom_id res chain seq x y z
N MET A 1 60.82 13.34 -2.29
CA MET A 1 61.76 12.81 -3.31
C MET A 1 60.91 12.22 -4.40
N ARG A 2 60.88 12.95 -5.47
CA ARG A 2 61.22 12.64 -6.86
C ARG A 2 60.13 11.80 -7.54
N LYS A 3 59.31 12.42 -8.45
CA LYS A 3 59.63 12.68 -9.88
C LYS A 3 59.71 11.35 -10.65
N ASN A 4 59.06 11.14 -11.76
CA ASN A 4 58.86 11.93 -12.98
C ASN A 4 57.78 11.22 -13.77
N ASN A 5 56.87 11.94 -14.35
CA ASN A 5 56.94 12.52 -15.70
C ASN A 5 57.04 11.49 -16.81
N MET A 6 56.14 11.58 -17.65
CA MET A 6 56.03 12.35 -18.90
C MET A 6 56.09 11.34 -20.05
N VAL A 7 55.28 11.34 -20.97
CA VAL A 7 54.91 12.27 -22.03
C VAL A 7 54.91 11.55 -23.39
N ILE A 8 54.04 12.01 -24.22
CA ILE A 8 54.11 12.15 -25.70
C ILE A 8 53.51 10.96 -26.46
N ALA A 9 52.46 11.15 -27.08
CA ALA A 9 51.93 12.04 -28.10
C ALA A 9 51.95 11.43 -29.50
N VAL A 10 50.81 11.52 -30.13
CA VAL A 10 50.56 12.10 -31.45
C VAL A 10 51.01 11.29 -32.67
N LEU A 11 50.10 11.02 -33.53
CA LEU A 11 49.93 11.36 -34.96
C LEU A 11 48.93 10.41 -35.59
N SER A 12 47.79 10.82 -35.95
CA SER A 12 47.40 11.59 -37.16
C SER A 12 47.29 10.79 -38.44
N MET A 13 46.25 11.07 -39.09
CA MET A 13 46.06 11.18 -40.54
C MET A 13 45.27 10.03 -41.17
N VAL A 14 43.96 10.27 -41.44
CA VAL A 14 43.41 10.87 -42.68
C VAL A 14 43.64 10.03 -43.92
N PHE A 15 42.59 9.52 -44.49
CA PHE A 15 42.34 9.50 -45.93
C PHE A 15 40.86 9.10 -46.14
N MET A 16 39.99 10.03 -46.45
CA MET A 16 39.45 10.47 -47.75
C MET A 16 38.78 9.35 -48.53
N LEU A 17 37.49 9.43 -48.61
CA LEU A 17 36.66 10.03 -49.66
C LEU A 17 36.68 9.22 -51.00
N SER A 18 35.58 8.61 -51.35
CA SER A 18 35.14 8.55 -52.72
C SER A 18 33.62 8.35 -52.83
N LEU A 19 32.99 9.45 -53.18
CA LEU A 19 31.72 9.54 -53.85
C LEU A 19 31.82 8.90 -55.24
N LEU A 20 30.82 8.15 -55.63
CA LEU A 20 30.38 8.15 -57.02
C LEU A 20 28.87 7.96 -57.10
N LEU A 21 28.22 9.02 -57.47
CA LEU A 21 26.92 9.07 -58.11
C LEU A 21 27.00 8.44 -59.50
N THR A 22 26.00 7.68 -59.89
CA THR A 22 25.57 7.67 -61.29
C THR A 22 24.06 7.64 -61.35
N ALA A 23 23.56 8.65 -62.01
CA ALA A 23 22.17 8.89 -62.33
C ALA A 23 21.90 8.50 -63.79
N CYS A 24 20.61 8.43 -64.09
CA CYS A 24 19.98 8.49 -65.42
C CYS A 24 20.02 7.21 -66.27
N GLY A 25 18.94 6.71 -66.77
CA GLY A 25 17.79 7.27 -67.46
C GLY A 25 17.53 6.44 -68.70
N GLY A 26 16.29 6.21 -69.06
CA GLY A 26 15.98 5.64 -70.34
C GLY A 26 14.66 4.91 -70.41
N ALA A 27 13.68 5.55 -70.96
CA ALA A 27 12.36 5.07 -71.31
C ALA A 27 12.40 4.04 -72.44
N GLY A 28 11.48 3.10 -72.45
CA GLY A 28 11.28 2.22 -73.59
C GLY A 28 10.14 1.24 -73.39
N SER A 29 9.10 1.48 -74.06
CA SER A 29 7.75 0.88 -74.17
C SER A 29 7.74 -0.58 -74.59
N SER A 30 6.70 -1.22 -74.13
CA SER A 30 5.75 -2.13 -74.83
C SER A 30 5.77 -3.64 -74.55
N ASN A 31 4.62 -4.04 -74.09
CA ASN A 31 3.76 -5.19 -74.38
C ASN A 31 4.13 -6.64 -74.01
N ASN A 32 3.35 -7.12 -73.13
CA ASN A 32 2.29 -8.15 -73.26
C ASN A 32 2.50 -9.54 -72.62
N SER A 33 1.52 -9.87 -71.81
CA SER A 33 0.90 -11.17 -71.55
C SER A 33 1.59 -12.17 -70.60
N GLY A 34 0.86 -12.46 -69.53
CA GLY A 34 0.92 -13.79 -68.93
C GLY A 34 0.67 -13.81 -67.45
N ALA A 35 -0.50 -14.19 -67.06
CA ALA A 35 -0.99 -14.35 -65.67
C ALA A 35 -0.16 -15.28 -64.77
N ALA A 36 -0.01 -14.93 -63.51
CA ALA A 36 -0.21 -15.83 -62.39
C ALA A 36 -0.21 -15.02 -61.06
N ASN A 37 -1.34 -15.06 -60.39
CA ASN A 37 -1.57 -14.56 -59.07
C ASN A 37 -0.68 -15.24 -58.03
N GLN A 38 0.02 -14.44 -57.22
CA GLN A 38 0.35 -14.77 -55.85
C GLN A 38 0.12 -13.55 -54.95
N PRO A 39 -0.68 -13.64 -53.90
CA PRO A 39 -0.83 -12.52 -52.98
C PRO A 39 0.43 -12.40 -52.15
N ALA A 40 1.09 -11.26 -52.25
CA ALA A 40 2.08 -10.82 -51.27
C ALA A 40 1.38 -10.66 -49.92
N GLY A 41 1.70 -11.55 -49.00
CA GLY A 41 1.33 -11.37 -47.59
C GLY A 41 1.99 -10.11 -47.07
N GLU A 42 1.20 -9.08 -46.85
CA GLU A 42 1.55 -8.00 -45.96
C GLU A 42 1.75 -8.60 -44.57
N GLN A 43 3.00 -8.83 -44.19
CA GLN A 43 3.35 -8.93 -42.77
C GLN A 43 3.08 -7.57 -42.15
N ALA A 44 1.91 -7.43 -41.57
CA ALA A 44 1.66 -6.41 -40.59
C ALA A 44 2.63 -6.69 -39.41
N ALA A 45 3.78 -6.04 -39.43
CA ALA A 45 4.62 -5.91 -38.26
C ALA A 45 3.79 -5.14 -37.24
N ASP A 46 3.23 -5.87 -36.28
CA ASP A 46 2.61 -5.32 -35.09
C ASP A 46 3.68 -4.46 -34.41
N LYS A 47 3.64 -3.15 -34.66
CA LYS A 47 4.43 -2.19 -33.93
C LYS A 47 3.88 -2.23 -32.49
N ALA A 48 4.45 -3.11 -31.66
CA ALA A 48 4.29 -2.99 -30.22
C ALA A 48 4.61 -1.54 -29.86
N ALA A 49 3.59 -0.80 -29.45
CA ALA A 49 3.76 0.58 -29.00
C ALA A 49 4.86 0.58 -27.94
N GLU A 50 5.94 1.28 -28.18
CA GLU A 50 7.04 1.41 -27.23
C GLU A 50 6.45 1.89 -25.90
N LYS A 51 6.42 1.01 -24.88
CA LYS A 51 5.91 1.36 -23.56
C LYS A 51 6.81 2.45 -23.01
N LYS A 52 6.27 3.66 -22.88
CA LYS A 52 7.01 4.78 -22.29
C LYS A 52 7.43 4.44 -20.87
N THR A 53 8.70 4.66 -20.59
CA THR A 53 9.29 4.45 -19.27
C THR A 53 9.79 5.75 -18.66
N ARG A 54 9.92 5.78 -17.35
CA ARG A 54 10.49 6.87 -16.59
C ARG A 54 11.36 6.36 -15.45
N SER A 55 12.26 7.22 -14.98
CA SER A 55 13.07 6.91 -13.80
C SER A 55 12.25 7.06 -12.52
N PHE A 56 12.36 6.08 -11.61
CA PHE A 56 11.76 6.11 -10.28
C PHE A 56 12.84 5.80 -9.24
N GLY A 57 12.90 6.63 -8.18
CA GLY A 57 13.88 6.48 -7.10
C GLY A 57 13.43 5.44 -6.08
N THR A 58 14.32 4.52 -5.72
CA THR A 58 14.09 3.53 -4.65
C THR A 58 15.26 3.53 -3.68
N SER A 59 15.13 2.86 -2.53
CA SER A 59 16.26 2.67 -1.59
C SER A 59 17.41 1.85 -2.19
N LYS A 60 17.18 1.12 -3.29
CA LYS A 60 18.21 0.37 -4.04
C LYS A 60 18.75 1.13 -5.26
N GLY A 61 18.42 2.43 -5.40
CA GLY A 61 18.80 3.28 -6.52
C GLY A 61 17.64 3.58 -7.47
N ALA A 62 17.91 4.36 -8.51
CA ALA A 62 16.91 4.69 -9.51
C ALA A 62 16.75 3.56 -10.53
N ILE A 63 15.51 3.21 -10.85
CA ILE A 63 15.17 2.18 -11.84
C ILE A 63 14.22 2.74 -12.90
N GLN A 64 14.21 2.12 -14.08
CA GLN A 64 13.25 2.47 -15.15
C GLN A 64 11.97 1.65 -14.94
N ILE A 65 10.85 2.35 -14.82
CA ILE A 65 9.51 1.74 -14.70
C ILE A 65 8.60 2.24 -15.83
N PRO A 66 7.53 1.52 -16.19
CA PRO A 66 6.51 2.07 -17.08
C PRO A 66 5.92 3.38 -16.54
N GLU A 67 5.62 4.35 -17.41
CA GLU A 67 4.89 5.57 -17.00
C GLU A 67 3.53 5.25 -16.37
N LYS A 68 2.83 4.24 -16.92
CA LYS A 68 1.54 3.72 -16.44
C LYS A 68 1.57 2.20 -16.46
N PRO A 69 2.02 1.55 -15.37
CA PRO A 69 2.04 0.10 -15.29
C PRO A 69 0.62 -0.47 -15.38
N GLN A 70 0.48 -1.55 -16.14
CA GLN A 70 -0.81 -2.18 -16.41
C GLN A 70 -0.95 -3.55 -15.75
N ARG A 71 0.13 -4.13 -15.25
CA ARG A 71 0.17 -5.47 -14.67
C ARG A 71 1.09 -5.49 -13.45
N ILE A 72 0.52 -5.22 -12.29
CA ILE A 72 1.31 -5.03 -11.06
C ILE A 72 1.20 -6.26 -10.16
N VAL A 73 2.34 -6.74 -9.67
CA VAL A 73 2.46 -7.78 -8.65
C VAL A 73 3.06 -7.18 -7.38
N THR A 74 2.55 -7.55 -6.21
CA THR A 74 3.02 -7.01 -4.92
C THR A 74 2.94 -8.04 -3.79
N ASP A 75 3.84 -7.90 -2.79
CA ASP A 75 3.85 -8.70 -1.57
C ASP A 75 3.26 -7.99 -0.35
N TYR A 76 2.83 -6.73 -0.47
CA TYR A 76 2.25 -5.99 0.67
C TYR A 76 1.30 -4.87 0.23
N TYR A 77 1.60 -4.17 -0.84
CA TYR A 77 1.01 -2.88 -1.20
C TYR A 77 -0.25 -2.95 -2.08
N ALA A 78 -1.03 -4.05 -1.96
CA ALA A 78 -2.23 -4.21 -2.79
C ALA A 78 -3.25 -3.08 -2.59
N GLY A 79 -3.53 -2.71 -1.34
CA GLY A 79 -4.50 -1.65 -1.03
C GLY A 79 -4.03 -0.25 -1.43
N GLU A 80 -2.74 0.04 -1.27
CA GLU A 80 -2.12 1.29 -1.69
C GLU A 80 -2.19 1.47 -3.21
N LEU A 81 -1.86 0.43 -3.96
CA LEU A 81 -1.94 0.43 -5.42
C LEU A 81 -3.38 0.59 -5.90
N LEU A 82 -4.32 -0.17 -5.32
CA LEU A 82 -5.74 -0.09 -5.66
C LEU A 82 -6.35 1.28 -5.32
N ALA A 83 -5.92 1.91 -4.23
CA ALA A 83 -6.41 3.23 -3.81
C ALA A 83 -6.20 4.31 -4.88
N VAL A 84 -5.13 4.18 -5.67
CA VAL A 84 -4.76 5.10 -6.74
C VAL A 84 -5.04 4.55 -8.14
N GLY A 85 -5.79 3.45 -8.23
CA GLY A 85 -6.22 2.86 -9.50
C GLY A 85 -5.16 2.03 -10.22
N GLY A 86 -4.16 1.51 -9.48
CA GLY A 86 -3.21 0.52 -10.00
C GLY A 86 -3.90 -0.81 -10.27
N ASN A 87 -3.55 -1.47 -11.37
CA ASN A 87 -4.09 -2.78 -11.73
C ASN A 87 -3.26 -3.90 -11.11
N VAL A 88 -3.68 -4.39 -9.96
CA VAL A 88 -3.05 -5.49 -9.21
C VAL A 88 -3.52 -6.83 -9.77
N ILE A 89 -2.60 -7.60 -10.37
CA ILE A 89 -2.86 -8.92 -10.93
C ILE A 89 -2.33 -10.07 -10.08
N GLY A 90 -1.48 -9.75 -9.11
CA GLY A 90 -0.97 -10.71 -8.12
C GLY A 90 -0.70 -9.99 -6.80
N ALA A 91 -1.16 -10.57 -5.69
CA ALA A 91 -1.03 -10.02 -4.35
C ALA A 91 -0.65 -11.10 -3.33
N GLU A 92 -0.13 -10.67 -2.20
CA GLU A 92 0.19 -11.56 -1.08
C GLU A 92 -1.07 -12.21 -0.48
N THR A 93 -0.88 -13.37 0.17
CA THR A 93 -1.97 -14.19 0.71
C THR A 93 -2.91 -13.43 1.65
N MET A 94 -2.39 -12.53 2.48
CA MET A 94 -3.20 -11.79 3.44
C MET A 94 -4.05 -10.69 2.81
N ALA A 95 -3.72 -10.22 1.60
CA ALA A 95 -4.55 -9.25 0.87
C ALA A 95 -5.95 -9.80 0.56
N PHE A 96 -6.05 -11.12 0.33
CA PHE A 96 -7.31 -11.82 0.06
C PHE A 96 -8.19 -12.02 1.31
N LYS A 97 -7.70 -11.65 2.49
CA LYS A 97 -8.49 -11.58 3.74
C LYS A 97 -8.90 -10.15 4.09
N ASN A 98 -8.51 -9.16 3.29
CA ASN A 98 -8.86 -7.78 3.54
C ASN A 98 -10.27 -7.48 3.02
N PRO A 99 -11.27 -7.26 3.89
CA PRO A 99 -12.67 -7.08 3.49
C PRO A 99 -12.90 -5.83 2.64
N PHE A 100 -11.97 -4.87 2.66
CA PHE A 100 -12.12 -3.60 1.94
C PHE A 100 -11.65 -3.66 0.48
N ILE A 101 -10.81 -4.65 0.13
CA ILE A 101 -10.22 -4.76 -1.22
C ILE A 101 -10.45 -6.10 -1.90
N ILE A 102 -11.00 -7.10 -1.20
CA ILE A 102 -11.19 -8.47 -1.74
C ILE A 102 -11.99 -8.48 -3.05
N GLU A 103 -12.98 -7.62 -3.18
CA GLU A 103 -13.78 -7.51 -4.40
C GLU A 103 -12.96 -7.02 -5.60
N GLN A 104 -12.00 -6.13 -5.36
CA GLN A 104 -11.10 -5.59 -6.38
C GLN A 104 -10.01 -6.59 -6.77
N LEU A 105 -9.73 -7.58 -5.91
CA LEU A 105 -8.73 -8.62 -6.13
C LEU A 105 -9.31 -9.92 -6.74
N LYS A 106 -10.59 -9.96 -7.13
CA LYS A 106 -11.23 -11.19 -7.67
C LYS A 106 -10.51 -11.83 -8.86
N SER A 107 -9.85 -11.03 -9.70
CA SER A 107 -9.07 -11.49 -10.83
C SER A 107 -7.57 -11.62 -10.56
N ALA A 108 -7.12 -11.21 -9.39
CA ALA A 108 -5.73 -11.32 -8.98
C ALA A 108 -5.42 -12.73 -8.46
N GLN A 109 -4.15 -13.12 -8.55
CA GLN A 109 -3.68 -14.40 -8.03
C GLN A 109 -2.90 -14.21 -6.72
N ASP A 110 -3.01 -15.22 -5.84
CA ASP A 110 -2.18 -15.32 -4.65
C ASP A 110 -0.76 -15.72 -5.02
N VAL A 111 0.18 -14.81 -4.80
CA VAL A 111 1.61 -15.00 -5.11
C VAL A 111 2.45 -15.44 -3.90
N GLY A 112 1.81 -15.71 -2.76
CA GLY A 112 2.44 -16.10 -1.49
C GLY A 112 2.64 -14.92 -0.55
N GLU A 113 3.05 -15.19 0.69
CA GLU A 113 3.36 -14.15 1.69
C GLU A 113 4.53 -13.25 1.28
N ARG A 114 5.44 -13.83 0.51
CA ARG A 114 6.49 -13.16 -0.28
C ARG A 114 6.21 -13.48 -1.73
N VAL A 115 6.40 -12.52 -2.62
CA VAL A 115 6.21 -12.80 -4.05
C VAL A 115 7.08 -13.98 -4.46
N ASN A 116 6.43 -15.08 -4.84
CA ASN A 116 7.10 -16.24 -5.40
C ASN A 116 7.51 -15.92 -6.85
N PRO A 117 8.81 -16.03 -7.21
CA PRO A 117 9.29 -15.66 -8.54
C PRO A 117 8.66 -16.48 -9.69
N GLU A 118 8.35 -17.76 -9.47
CA GLU A 118 7.73 -18.62 -10.50
C GLU A 118 6.32 -18.15 -10.81
N LYS A 119 5.51 -17.88 -9.76
CA LYS A 119 4.16 -17.31 -9.91
C LYS A 119 4.20 -15.92 -10.55
N ALA A 120 5.17 -15.07 -10.17
CA ALA A 120 5.34 -13.76 -10.78
C ALA A 120 5.67 -13.88 -12.28
N LEU A 121 6.54 -14.81 -12.68
CA LEU A 121 6.89 -15.04 -14.07
C LEU A 121 5.68 -15.48 -14.90
N GLU A 122 4.84 -16.36 -14.38
CA GLU A 122 3.59 -16.79 -15.04
C GLU A 122 2.62 -15.63 -15.28
N LEU A 123 2.57 -14.69 -14.35
CA LEU A 123 1.71 -13.51 -14.43
C LEU A 123 2.21 -12.46 -15.42
N GLN A 124 3.46 -12.52 -15.88
CA GLN A 124 4.04 -11.54 -16.81
C GLN A 124 3.77 -10.08 -16.38
N PRO A 125 4.17 -9.65 -15.17
CA PRO A 125 3.97 -8.29 -14.74
C PRO A 125 4.81 -7.30 -15.54
N ASP A 126 4.39 -6.05 -15.57
CA ASP A 126 5.22 -4.95 -16.09
C ASP A 126 5.77 -4.06 -14.97
N LEU A 127 5.33 -4.30 -13.72
CA LEU A 127 5.88 -3.73 -12.50
C LEU A 127 5.71 -4.71 -11.34
N ILE A 128 6.73 -4.82 -10.50
CA ILE A 128 6.67 -5.53 -9.22
C ILE A 128 6.97 -4.53 -8.12
N VAL A 129 6.16 -4.51 -7.04
CA VAL A 129 6.33 -3.61 -5.90
C VAL A 129 6.41 -4.44 -4.63
N VAL A 130 7.53 -4.36 -3.92
CA VAL A 130 7.78 -5.22 -2.76
C VAL A 130 8.19 -4.43 -1.52
N MET A 131 7.73 -4.89 -0.36
CA MET A 131 8.17 -4.41 0.96
C MET A 131 9.38 -5.19 1.47
N TYR A 132 9.53 -6.44 1.03
CA TYR A 132 10.59 -7.35 1.44
C TYR A 132 11.58 -7.56 0.30
N ASP A 133 12.85 -7.72 0.62
CA ASP A 133 13.90 -7.89 -0.40
C ASP A 133 14.42 -9.32 -0.57
N ASP A 134 13.81 -10.28 0.14
CA ASP A 134 14.19 -11.70 0.09
C ASP A 134 14.35 -12.26 -1.34
N ASN A 135 13.42 -11.90 -2.24
CA ASN A 135 13.40 -12.37 -3.64
C ASN A 135 13.75 -11.26 -4.65
N TYR A 136 14.24 -10.10 -4.21
CA TYR A 136 14.44 -8.92 -5.05
C TYR A 136 15.25 -9.21 -6.32
N GLU A 137 16.40 -9.89 -6.19
CA GLU A 137 17.29 -10.23 -7.30
C GLU A 137 16.62 -11.12 -8.35
N ALA A 138 15.79 -12.07 -7.91
CA ALA A 138 15.06 -12.96 -8.81
C ALA A 138 13.93 -12.21 -9.51
N LEU A 139 13.19 -11.40 -8.77
CA LEU A 139 12.05 -10.61 -9.28
C LEU A 139 12.51 -9.55 -10.28
N SER A 140 13.66 -8.91 -10.03
CA SER A 140 14.23 -7.88 -10.92
C SER A 140 14.63 -8.42 -12.31
N LYS A 141 14.77 -9.75 -12.46
CA LYS A 141 15.01 -10.40 -13.76
C LYS A 141 13.70 -10.63 -14.54
N ILE A 142 12.56 -10.54 -13.87
CA ILE A 142 11.22 -10.77 -14.46
C ILE A 142 10.64 -9.43 -14.95
N ALA A 143 10.64 -8.40 -14.08
CA ALA A 143 10.13 -7.07 -14.40
C ALA A 143 10.83 -6.01 -13.53
N PRO A 144 10.73 -4.70 -13.88
CA PRO A 144 11.14 -3.63 -12.99
C PRO A 144 10.56 -3.84 -11.59
N THR A 145 11.43 -3.91 -10.58
CA THR A 145 11.04 -4.20 -9.20
C THR A 145 11.36 -3.01 -8.30
N VAL A 146 10.32 -2.41 -7.74
CA VAL A 146 10.40 -1.30 -6.79
C VAL A 146 10.41 -1.87 -5.38
N PHE A 147 11.48 -1.61 -4.64
CA PHE A 147 11.60 -1.97 -3.24
C PHE A 147 11.27 -0.75 -2.37
N LEU A 148 10.20 -0.86 -1.60
CA LEU A 148 9.72 0.14 -0.64
C LEU A 148 9.68 -0.52 0.75
N PRO A 149 10.71 -0.42 1.58
CA PRO A 149 10.72 -1.04 2.89
C PRO A 149 9.66 -0.44 3.81
N TYR A 150 9.24 -1.19 4.83
CA TYR A 150 8.32 -0.70 5.85
C TYR A 150 8.81 0.64 6.43
N GLY A 151 7.89 1.60 6.59
CA GLY A 151 8.23 2.94 7.07
C GLY A 151 8.73 3.91 5.99
N THR A 152 8.70 3.53 4.70
CA THR A 152 8.98 4.46 3.58
C THR A 152 8.07 5.69 3.64
N THR A 153 6.81 5.49 4.04
CA THR A 153 5.86 6.56 4.36
C THR A 153 5.27 6.32 5.76
N THR A 154 4.88 7.38 6.44
CA THR A 154 4.38 7.31 7.82
C THR A 154 2.97 7.87 7.99
N ASN A 155 2.36 8.32 6.90
CA ASN A 155 0.98 8.83 6.91
C ASN A 155 0.30 8.58 5.57
N ILE A 156 -1.03 8.60 5.58
CA ILE A 156 -1.86 8.30 4.42
C ILE A 156 -1.61 9.25 3.23
N TYR A 157 -1.32 10.53 3.48
CA TYR A 157 -1.12 11.53 2.43
C TYR A 157 0.13 11.25 1.62
N ASP A 158 1.25 10.99 2.30
CA ASP A 158 2.52 10.67 1.65
C ASP A 158 2.43 9.30 0.95
N THR A 159 1.75 8.33 1.58
CA THR A 159 1.50 7.01 0.98
C THR A 159 0.73 7.13 -0.33
N VAL A 160 -0.42 7.81 -0.32
CA VAL A 160 -1.26 7.95 -1.52
C VAL A 160 -0.54 8.71 -2.63
N LYS A 161 0.22 9.78 -2.30
CA LYS A 161 1.02 10.53 -3.27
C LYS A 161 2.13 9.68 -3.89
N LEU A 162 2.86 8.92 -3.06
CA LEU A 162 3.93 8.03 -3.52
C LEU A 162 3.39 7.00 -4.52
N PHE A 163 2.30 6.32 -4.17
CA PHE A 163 1.71 5.30 -5.03
C PHE A 163 1.03 5.90 -6.26
N GLY A 164 0.42 7.09 -6.16
CA GLY A 164 -0.10 7.83 -7.32
C GLY A 164 1.00 8.22 -8.30
N ASP A 165 2.16 8.64 -7.79
CA ASP A 165 3.33 8.86 -8.64
C ASP A 165 3.83 7.54 -9.23
N LEU A 166 3.95 6.47 -8.42
CA LEU A 166 4.45 5.18 -8.86
C LEU A 166 3.67 4.60 -10.05
N VAL A 167 2.35 4.70 -10.03
CA VAL A 167 1.50 4.16 -11.11
C VAL A 167 1.12 5.19 -12.19
N GLY A 168 1.62 6.44 -12.08
CA GLY A 168 1.33 7.51 -13.05
C GLY A 168 -0.11 8.04 -12.99
N GLU A 169 -0.76 7.97 -11.82
CA GLU A 169 -2.16 8.35 -11.59
C GLU A 169 -2.27 9.41 -10.47
N LYS A 170 -1.53 10.51 -10.60
CA LYS A 170 -1.49 11.60 -9.61
C LYS A 170 -2.86 12.22 -9.35
N GLU A 171 -3.68 12.38 -10.38
CA GLU A 171 -5.03 12.93 -10.26
C GLU A 171 -5.95 12.03 -9.41
N LYS A 172 -5.81 10.70 -9.54
CA LYS A 172 -6.57 9.77 -8.70
C LYS A 172 -6.09 9.81 -7.25
N ALA A 173 -4.80 9.99 -7.02
CA ALA A 173 -4.25 10.18 -5.68
C ALA A 173 -4.80 11.46 -5.01
N GLU A 174 -4.84 12.58 -5.74
CA GLU A 174 -5.42 13.82 -5.25
C GLU A 174 -6.92 13.68 -4.95
N ALA A 175 -7.67 13.02 -5.84
CA ALA A 175 -9.09 12.75 -5.64
C ALA A 175 -9.34 11.86 -4.41
N PHE A 176 -8.49 10.82 -4.21
CA PHE A 176 -8.58 9.98 -3.02
C PHE A 176 -8.33 10.77 -1.73
N ILE A 177 -7.32 11.63 -1.71
CA ILE A 177 -7.01 12.50 -0.55
C ILE A 177 -8.17 13.44 -0.25
N ALA A 178 -8.75 14.08 -1.28
CA ALA A 178 -9.89 14.98 -1.10
C ALA A 178 -11.11 14.24 -0.51
N ASP A 179 -11.39 13.02 -0.98
CA ASP A 179 -12.48 12.19 -0.46
C ASP A 179 -12.20 11.72 0.98
N PHE A 180 -10.96 11.36 1.29
CA PHE A 180 -10.54 11.04 2.65
C PHE A 180 -10.74 12.22 3.62
N ASP A 181 -10.30 13.42 3.23
CA ASP A 181 -10.44 14.63 4.06
C ASP A 181 -11.91 14.99 4.31
N LYS A 182 -12.76 14.87 3.26
CA LYS A 182 -14.20 15.07 3.37
C LYS A 182 -14.80 14.08 4.35
N LYS A 183 -14.50 12.79 4.21
CA LYS A 183 -14.98 11.73 5.11
C LYS A 183 -14.52 11.96 6.56
N ALA A 184 -13.28 12.36 6.76
CA ALA A 184 -12.76 12.71 8.07
C ALA A 184 -13.50 13.88 8.72
N ALA A 185 -13.83 14.92 7.94
CA ALA A 185 -14.59 16.07 8.41
C ALA A 185 -16.03 15.67 8.79
N GLU A 186 -16.70 14.90 7.95
CA GLU A 186 -18.05 14.39 8.22
C GLU A 186 -18.07 13.49 9.48
N GLY A 187 -17.05 12.64 9.64
CA GLY A 187 -16.90 11.79 10.82
C GLY A 187 -16.77 12.63 12.11
N ARG A 188 -15.92 13.65 12.10
CA ARG A 188 -15.77 14.58 13.26
C ARG A 188 -17.09 15.26 13.63
N GLU A 189 -17.86 15.75 12.65
CA GLU A 189 -19.16 16.38 12.94
C GLU A 189 -20.17 15.39 13.52
N LYS A 190 -20.19 14.12 13.08
CA LYS A 190 -21.08 13.08 13.61
C LYS A 190 -20.81 12.76 15.09
N ILE A 191 -19.55 12.79 15.53
CA ILE A 191 -19.18 12.47 16.93
C ILE A 191 -19.09 13.70 17.83
N LYS A 192 -19.26 14.89 17.28
CA LYS A 192 -19.25 16.17 18.02
C LYS A 192 -20.36 16.21 19.06
N GLY A 193 -19.99 16.49 20.30
CA GLY A 193 -20.93 16.48 21.44
C GLY A 193 -21.31 15.07 21.93
N ILE A 194 -20.79 14.01 21.30
CA ILE A 194 -20.85 12.63 21.80
C ILE A 194 -19.58 12.29 22.55
N VAL A 195 -18.42 12.50 21.92
CA VAL A 195 -17.11 12.35 22.56
C VAL A 195 -16.70 13.70 23.15
N ASP A 196 -16.46 13.73 24.45
CA ASP A 196 -15.94 14.94 25.11
C ASP A 196 -14.55 15.28 24.53
N GLU A 197 -14.26 16.55 24.32
CA GLU A 197 -13.00 17.01 23.73
C GLU A 197 -11.75 16.66 24.54
N ASN A 198 -11.91 16.36 25.83
CA ASN A 198 -10.85 15.89 26.72
C ASN A 198 -10.80 14.36 26.83
N ALA A 199 -11.83 13.67 26.37
CA ALA A 199 -11.87 12.21 26.42
C ALA A 199 -10.77 11.58 25.58
N THR A 200 -10.21 10.52 26.12
CA THR A 200 -9.16 9.75 25.46
C THR A 200 -9.74 8.52 24.74
N VAL A 201 -9.13 8.16 23.62
CA VAL A 201 -9.48 6.98 22.85
C VAL A 201 -8.24 6.12 22.67
N GLY A 202 -8.32 4.85 23.07
CA GLY A 202 -7.22 3.90 22.97
C GLY A 202 -7.51 2.78 22.01
N LEU A 203 -6.49 2.37 21.25
CA LEU A 203 -6.50 1.24 20.33
C LEU A 203 -5.64 0.13 20.91
N TYR A 204 -6.24 -1.04 21.05
CA TYR A 204 -5.58 -2.18 21.70
C TYR A 204 -5.72 -3.44 20.84
N GLU A 205 -4.80 -4.36 21.05
CA GLU A 205 -4.92 -5.73 20.52
C GLU A 205 -4.62 -6.73 21.64
N LEU A 206 -5.45 -7.76 21.70
CA LEU A 206 -5.21 -8.94 22.50
C LEU A 206 -4.88 -10.11 21.59
N THR A 207 -3.77 -10.78 21.83
CA THR A 207 -3.44 -12.02 21.13
C THR A 207 -4.11 -13.23 21.79
N ASN A 208 -4.21 -14.34 21.07
CA ASN A 208 -4.68 -15.63 21.64
C ASN A 208 -3.80 -16.17 22.78
N LYS A 209 -2.55 -15.65 22.91
CA LYS A 209 -1.63 -15.97 24.02
C LYS A 209 -1.84 -15.09 25.26
N GLY A 210 -2.71 -14.08 25.17
CA GLY A 210 -2.98 -13.15 26.25
C GLY A 210 -2.08 -11.91 26.27
N ASP A 211 -1.24 -11.70 25.26
CA ASP A 211 -0.44 -10.49 25.14
C ASP A 211 -1.36 -9.32 24.77
N LEU A 212 -1.35 -8.28 25.60
CA LEU A 212 -2.10 -7.06 25.39
C LEU A 212 -1.15 -5.96 24.87
N TRP A 213 -1.56 -5.33 23.78
CA TRP A 213 -0.79 -4.25 23.14
C TRP A 213 -1.63 -2.98 23.02
N VAL A 214 -0.98 -1.81 23.09
CA VAL A 214 -1.57 -0.50 22.75
C VAL A 214 -0.87 0.08 21.52
N PHE A 215 -1.65 0.78 20.66
CA PHE A 215 -1.20 1.27 19.36
C PHE A 215 -1.30 2.78 19.25
N GLY A 216 -0.30 3.38 18.59
CA GLY A 216 -0.26 4.79 18.24
C GLY A 216 -0.94 5.10 16.90
N ASP A 217 -0.67 6.30 16.39
CA ASP A 217 -1.31 6.85 15.20
C ASP A 217 -0.83 6.24 13.88
N ASN A 218 0.32 5.57 13.89
CA ASN A 218 0.94 5.00 12.69
C ASN A 218 1.25 3.50 12.81
N ALA A 219 0.53 2.76 13.63
CA ALA A 219 0.83 1.35 13.90
C ALA A 219 -0.29 0.37 13.53
N GLY A 220 -1.22 0.76 12.70
CA GLY A 220 -2.40 -0.05 12.34
C GLY A 220 -3.51 0.04 13.39
N ARG A 221 -4.42 -0.91 13.39
CA ARG A 221 -5.61 -1.01 14.28
C ARG A 221 -6.50 0.23 14.24
N GLY A 222 -6.41 1.02 13.16
CA GLY A 222 -7.19 2.24 12.99
C GLY A 222 -6.50 3.52 13.47
N GLY A 223 -5.20 3.49 13.80
CA GLY A 223 -4.48 4.65 14.33
C GLY A 223 -4.65 5.91 13.49
N GLN A 224 -4.45 5.82 12.19
CA GLN A 224 -4.61 6.98 11.30
C GLN A 224 -6.07 7.45 11.17
N ALA A 225 -7.04 6.54 11.24
CA ALA A 225 -8.46 6.91 11.24
C ALA A 225 -8.85 7.63 12.53
N VAL A 226 -8.45 7.11 13.69
CA VAL A 226 -8.84 7.63 15.00
C VAL A 226 -8.09 8.92 15.33
N TYR A 227 -6.76 8.89 15.25
CA TYR A 227 -5.96 10.02 15.75
C TYR A 227 -5.69 11.08 14.69
N ASN A 228 -5.45 10.66 13.44
CA ASN A 228 -5.09 11.60 12.38
C ASN A 228 -6.32 12.14 11.64
N ALA A 229 -7.31 11.30 11.32
CA ALA A 229 -8.54 11.74 10.63
C ALA A 229 -9.59 12.31 11.60
N LEU A 230 -10.00 11.55 12.62
CA LEU A 230 -11.01 11.97 13.58
C LEU A 230 -10.50 12.96 14.65
N LYS A 231 -9.16 13.12 14.78
CA LYS A 231 -8.52 14.02 15.74
C LYS A 231 -8.84 13.69 17.21
N LEU A 232 -9.09 12.41 17.49
CA LEU A 232 -9.33 11.95 18.85
C LEU A 232 -8.02 11.84 19.63
N LYS A 233 -8.10 11.98 20.95
CA LYS A 233 -6.93 12.12 21.84
C LYS A 233 -6.43 10.75 22.28
N MET A 234 -5.11 10.52 22.16
CA MET A 234 -4.47 9.30 22.67
C MET A 234 -4.47 9.25 24.22
N PRO A 235 -4.51 8.04 24.81
CA PRO A 235 -4.51 7.89 26.26
C PRO A 235 -3.18 8.26 26.91
N HIS A 236 -2.05 8.02 26.22
CA HIS A 236 -0.71 8.22 26.77
C HIS A 236 0.28 8.71 25.70
N PRO A 237 1.16 9.69 26.00
CA PRO A 237 2.11 10.26 25.02
C PRO A 237 3.14 9.26 24.51
N ASP A 238 3.48 8.20 25.26
CA ASP A 238 4.45 7.20 24.83
C ASP A 238 3.95 6.37 23.63
N THR A 239 2.63 6.27 23.43
CA THR A 239 2.07 5.59 22.23
C THR A 239 2.39 6.34 20.95
N THR A 240 2.52 7.66 20.97
CA THR A 240 3.01 8.44 19.83
C THR A 240 4.47 8.15 19.53
N LYS A 241 5.29 8.03 20.56
CA LYS A 241 6.74 7.82 20.40
C LYS A 241 7.08 6.40 19.91
N ASN A 242 6.48 5.40 20.54
CA ASN A 242 6.83 3.99 20.34
C ASN A 242 5.92 3.28 19.34
N GLN A 243 4.77 3.88 19.00
CA GLN A 243 3.76 3.37 18.08
C GLN A 243 3.10 2.05 18.51
N THR A 244 3.83 1.16 19.18
CA THR A 244 3.34 -0.13 19.66
C THR A 244 4.03 -0.46 20.98
N LEU A 245 3.24 -0.70 22.04
CA LEU A 245 3.74 -1.08 23.34
C LEU A 245 2.98 -2.29 23.87
N GLN A 246 3.71 -3.29 24.36
CA GLN A 246 3.12 -4.40 25.10
C GLN A 246 2.82 -3.95 26.54
N LEU A 247 1.60 -4.19 26.99
CA LEU A 247 1.15 -3.81 28.33
C LEU A 247 1.08 -5.04 29.24
N SER A 248 1.55 -4.87 30.48
CA SER A 248 1.20 -5.77 31.58
C SER A 248 -0.15 -5.36 32.19
N MET A 249 -0.77 -6.24 32.95
CA MET A 249 -1.98 -5.89 33.70
C MET A 249 -1.72 -4.82 34.77
N GLU A 250 -0.47 -4.66 35.22
CA GLU A 250 -0.07 -3.64 36.19
C GLU A 250 0.02 -2.24 35.53
N THR A 251 0.51 -2.18 34.28
CA THR A 251 0.65 -0.93 33.54
C THR A 251 -0.62 -0.51 32.79
N LEU A 252 -1.55 -1.44 32.56
CA LEU A 252 -2.80 -1.16 31.85
C LEU A 252 -3.55 0.10 32.37
N PRO A 253 -3.67 0.36 33.69
CA PRO A 253 -4.37 1.55 34.18
C PRO A 253 -3.78 2.88 33.72
N GLU A 254 -2.47 2.95 33.47
CA GLU A 254 -1.79 4.15 32.98
C GLU A 254 -2.08 4.42 31.50
N TYR A 255 -2.38 3.37 30.74
CA TYR A 255 -2.69 3.42 29.31
C TYR A 255 -4.19 3.26 29.00
N ALA A 256 -5.04 3.12 30.03
CA ALA A 256 -6.47 2.97 29.84
C ALA A 256 -7.10 4.29 29.37
N ALA A 257 -7.96 4.19 28.36
CA ALA A 257 -8.67 5.32 27.79
C ALA A 257 -10.14 5.38 28.26
N ASP A 258 -10.79 6.52 28.00
CA ASP A 258 -12.24 6.68 28.21
C ASP A 258 -13.05 5.84 27.21
N TYR A 259 -12.53 5.67 25.98
CA TYR A 259 -13.05 4.79 24.93
C TYR A 259 -11.96 3.80 24.53
N MET A 260 -12.21 2.52 24.64
CA MET A 260 -11.23 1.45 24.34
C MET A 260 -11.73 0.58 23.21
N PHE A 261 -10.97 0.55 22.09
CA PHE A 261 -11.22 -0.33 20.96
C PHE A 261 -10.22 -1.49 21.01
N LEU A 262 -10.72 -2.68 21.31
CA LEU A 262 -9.93 -3.90 21.46
C LEU A 262 -10.11 -4.79 20.24
N THR A 263 -9.07 -4.91 19.44
CA THR A 263 -8.96 -5.91 18.37
C THR A 263 -8.49 -7.23 18.97
N PHE A 264 -9.15 -8.32 18.64
CA PHE A 264 -8.80 -9.63 19.15
C PHE A 264 -8.28 -10.55 18.04
N TYR A 265 -7.00 -10.94 18.15
CA TYR A 265 -6.37 -11.91 17.26
C TYR A 265 -6.51 -13.32 17.84
N ASP A 266 -7.43 -14.11 17.32
CA ASP A 266 -7.72 -15.47 17.74
C ASP A 266 -7.87 -16.45 16.55
N PRO A 267 -6.74 -16.85 15.95
CA PRO A 267 -6.76 -17.77 14.81
C PRO A 267 -7.34 -19.15 15.14
N GLU A 268 -7.28 -19.55 16.40
CA GLU A 268 -7.81 -20.84 16.90
C GLU A 268 -9.28 -20.78 17.32
N LYS A 269 -9.85 -19.56 17.38
CA LYS A 269 -11.26 -19.29 17.77
C LYS A 269 -11.66 -19.90 19.12
N ASN A 270 -10.73 -19.92 20.08
CA ASN A 270 -10.98 -20.48 21.41
C ASN A 270 -11.45 -19.43 22.44
N SER A 271 -11.18 -18.16 22.19
CA SER A 271 -11.60 -17.00 23.00
C SER A 271 -11.20 -17.03 24.48
N GLU A 272 -10.28 -17.91 24.89
CA GLU A 272 -9.90 -18.06 26.30
C GLU A 272 -9.17 -16.80 26.81
N ALA A 273 -8.21 -16.29 26.05
CA ALA A 273 -7.48 -15.09 26.42
C ALA A 273 -8.42 -13.88 26.61
N LEU A 274 -9.41 -13.72 25.74
CA LEU A 274 -10.41 -12.66 25.87
C LEU A 274 -11.26 -12.81 27.12
N LYS A 275 -11.73 -14.04 27.43
CA LYS A 275 -12.49 -14.32 28.65
C LYS A 275 -11.68 -14.02 29.90
N ASN A 276 -10.40 -14.42 29.89
CA ASN A 276 -9.49 -14.16 31.01
C ASN A 276 -9.29 -12.66 31.23
N LEU A 277 -9.05 -11.90 30.16
CA LEU A 277 -8.96 -10.45 30.23
C LEU A 277 -10.24 -9.83 30.78
N GLN A 278 -11.39 -10.16 30.22
CA GLN A 278 -12.70 -9.64 30.63
C GLN A 278 -13.06 -9.96 32.08
N ASN A 279 -12.56 -11.10 32.61
CA ASN A 279 -12.79 -11.48 34.00
C ASN A 279 -11.82 -10.86 34.99
N SER A 280 -10.72 -10.29 34.54
CA SER A 280 -9.73 -9.68 35.43
C SER A 280 -10.29 -8.46 36.17
N ALA A 281 -9.89 -8.27 37.41
CA ALA A 281 -10.31 -7.13 38.22
C ALA A 281 -9.80 -5.80 37.64
N VAL A 282 -8.59 -5.81 37.06
CA VAL A 282 -7.97 -4.61 36.47
C VAL A 282 -8.77 -4.15 35.24
N TRP A 283 -9.13 -5.07 34.33
CA TRP A 283 -9.94 -4.74 33.15
C TRP A 283 -11.31 -4.17 33.54
N LYS A 284 -11.98 -4.79 34.54
CA LYS A 284 -13.27 -4.29 35.03
C LYS A 284 -13.19 -2.92 35.69
N ALA A 285 -12.00 -2.54 36.18
CA ALA A 285 -11.79 -1.29 36.89
C ALA A 285 -11.47 -0.09 35.97
N VAL A 286 -11.10 -0.30 34.69
CA VAL A 286 -10.80 0.82 33.79
C VAL A 286 -12.05 1.69 33.51
N PRO A 287 -11.87 3.01 33.25
CA PRO A 287 -12.99 3.93 32.99
C PRO A 287 -13.92 3.46 31.88
N ALA A 288 -13.36 2.99 30.75
CA ALA A 288 -14.14 2.49 29.63
C ALA A 288 -15.05 1.30 29.99
N ALA A 289 -14.60 0.38 30.87
CA ALA A 289 -15.43 -0.74 31.31
C ALA A 289 -16.62 -0.26 32.15
N LYS A 290 -16.38 0.65 33.09
CA LYS A 290 -17.43 1.23 33.98
C LYS A 290 -18.49 2.00 33.19
N ASN A 291 -18.08 2.68 32.13
CA ASN A 291 -18.94 3.55 31.32
C ASN A 291 -19.52 2.83 30.09
N ASN A 292 -19.35 1.53 29.94
CA ASN A 292 -19.78 0.76 28.77
C ASN A 292 -19.18 1.32 27.47
N GLN A 293 -17.90 1.68 27.47
CA GLN A 293 -17.16 2.29 26.35
C GLN A 293 -16.02 1.38 25.84
N ILE A 294 -16.14 0.06 26.05
CA ILE A 294 -15.25 -0.92 25.40
C ILE A 294 -15.93 -1.46 24.16
N PHE A 295 -15.20 -1.43 23.05
CA PHE A 295 -15.61 -1.95 21.75
C PHE A 295 -14.70 -3.11 21.37
N TYR A 296 -15.30 -4.21 20.95
CA TYR A 296 -14.58 -5.41 20.54
C TYR A 296 -14.60 -5.50 19.02
N ASN A 297 -13.42 -5.50 18.43
CA ASN A 297 -13.23 -5.43 16.98
C ASN A 297 -12.72 -6.78 16.44
N ASP A 298 -13.15 -7.15 15.24
CA ASP A 298 -12.56 -8.28 14.55
C ASP A 298 -11.18 -7.92 13.96
N PHE A 299 -10.30 -8.93 13.90
CA PHE A 299 -8.93 -8.72 13.47
C PHE A 299 -8.84 -8.36 11.98
N ASP A 300 -9.56 -9.07 11.11
CA ASP A 300 -9.39 -8.91 9.66
C ASP A 300 -9.79 -7.52 9.17
N THR A 301 -10.77 -6.87 9.82
CA THR A 301 -11.19 -5.50 9.51
C THR A 301 -10.23 -4.44 10.09
N PHE A 302 -9.81 -4.59 11.35
CA PHE A 302 -9.09 -3.52 12.06
C PHE A 302 -7.56 -3.65 12.02
N TYR A 303 -7.03 -4.82 11.67
CA TYR A 303 -5.60 -5.00 11.42
C TYR A 303 -5.11 -4.17 10.22
N ARG A 304 -5.98 -3.90 9.24
CA ARG A 304 -5.64 -3.30 7.96
C ARG A 304 -5.13 -1.86 8.09
N TYR A 305 -4.15 -1.55 7.24
CA TYR A 305 -3.37 -0.32 7.35
C TYR A 305 -3.23 0.42 6.01
N ASP A 306 -3.75 -0.16 4.93
CA ASP A 306 -3.79 0.46 3.61
C ASP A 306 -4.77 1.64 3.55
N PRO A 307 -4.60 2.59 2.60
CA PRO A 307 -5.43 3.78 2.51
C PRO A 307 -6.94 3.53 2.36
N ILE A 308 -7.34 2.45 1.65
CA ILE A 308 -8.75 2.08 1.49
C ILE A 308 -9.34 1.67 2.83
N ALA A 309 -8.63 0.79 3.55
CA ALA A 309 -9.03 0.34 4.87
C ALA A 309 -9.08 1.51 5.87
N ILE A 310 -8.03 2.35 5.94
CA ILE A 310 -7.99 3.51 6.84
C ILE A 310 -9.20 4.44 6.59
N LYS A 311 -9.51 4.73 5.33
CA LYS A 311 -10.67 5.56 4.98
C LYS A 311 -11.99 4.93 5.39
N ALA A 312 -12.16 3.61 5.20
CA ALA A 312 -13.37 2.89 5.61
C ALA A 312 -13.51 2.78 7.14
N GLN A 313 -12.41 2.61 7.86
CA GLN A 313 -12.38 2.54 9.32
C GLN A 313 -12.89 3.82 9.98
N ILE A 314 -12.82 5.00 9.33
CA ILE A 314 -13.41 6.25 9.86
C ILE A 314 -14.89 6.03 10.16
N ASP A 315 -15.66 5.54 9.19
CA ASP A 315 -17.09 5.29 9.38
C ASP A 315 -17.35 4.24 10.45
N LEU A 316 -16.57 3.16 10.48
CA LEU A 316 -16.74 2.09 11.46
C LEU A 316 -16.55 2.59 12.89
N PHE A 317 -15.51 3.39 13.16
CA PHE A 317 -15.31 3.98 14.50
C PHE A 317 -16.42 4.96 14.86
N VAL A 318 -16.82 5.83 13.94
CA VAL A 318 -17.92 6.78 14.13
C VAL A 318 -19.21 6.06 14.46
N ASP A 319 -19.57 5.04 13.66
CA ASP A 319 -20.83 4.30 13.83
C ASP A 319 -20.86 3.55 15.16
N MET A 320 -19.75 2.93 15.57
CA MET A 320 -19.63 2.27 16.87
C MET A 320 -19.83 3.26 18.03
N ILE A 321 -19.20 4.43 17.96
CA ILE A 321 -19.32 5.47 18.99
C ILE A 321 -20.78 5.99 19.06
N VAL A 322 -21.36 6.36 17.92
CA VAL A 322 -22.74 6.89 17.84
C VAL A 322 -23.75 5.87 18.35
N LYS A 323 -23.63 4.61 17.90
CA LYS A 323 -24.51 3.52 18.35
C LYS A 323 -24.42 3.30 19.87
N ARG A 324 -23.22 3.29 20.42
CA ARG A 324 -22.99 3.11 21.86
C ARG A 324 -23.60 4.24 22.68
N GLU A 325 -23.50 5.47 22.21
CA GLU A 325 -24.12 6.61 22.88
C GLU A 325 -25.65 6.49 22.88
N GLN A 326 -26.27 6.04 21.79
CA GLN A 326 -27.70 5.77 21.73
C GLN A 326 -28.11 4.66 22.72
N GLU A 327 -27.35 3.56 22.78
CA GLU A 327 -27.58 2.47 23.72
C GLU A 327 -27.46 2.93 25.19
N ASN A 328 -26.49 3.79 25.50
CA ASN A 328 -26.30 4.33 26.85
C ASN A 328 -27.43 5.29 27.26
N LYS A 329 -27.95 6.09 26.32
CA LYS A 329 -29.10 6.98 26.56
C LYS A 329 -30.40 6.20 26.79
N SER A 330 -30.58 5.09 26.09
CA SER A 330 -31.80 4.25 26.23
C SER A 330 -31.88 3.47 27.53
N LYS A 331 -30.77 3.34 28.28
CA LYS A 331 -30.70 2.64 29.57
C LYS A 331 -30.84 3.57 30.79
N LYS A 332 -30.83 4.88 30.57
CA LYS A 332 -31.10 5.92 31.58
C LYS A 332 -32.56 6.29 31.62
#